data_f96e7396d0312f5b8c666e0998f45d9a
#
_entry.id   f96e7396d0312f5b8c666e0998f45d9a
#
_cell.length_a   1.000
_cell.length_b   1.000
_cell.length_c   1.000
_cell.angle_alpha   90.00
_cell.angle_beta   90.00
_cell.angle_gamma   90.00
#
_symmetry.space_group_name_H-M   'P 1'
#
loop_
_entity.id
_entity.type
_entity.pdbx_description
1 polymer ?
#
loop_
_entity_poly.entity_id
_entity_poly.type
_entity_poly.pdbx_seq_one_letter_code
_entity_poly.pdbx_strand_id
1 'polypeptide(L)'
;MATPTKTPQAGKGPVIVTIYSIDNAIVVDPPRFEVSKKQKEEVQWHCGLKHTTHDPNGCFHAHFDQDSPFARKEFKKHKELTGPSKETAVIGKEYKYTVEIDGYPPLDPIGVVKA
;
A
#
# COMPACT_ATOMS: atom_id res chain seq x y z
N MET A 1 -1.93 27.60 -16.50
CA MET A 1 -2.11 27.20 -15.90
C MET A 1 -1.78 26.39 -15.41
N ALA A 2 -1.43 26.19 -15.11
CA ALA A 2 -1.10 25.46 -14.58
C ALA A 2 -1.47 24.70 -13.97
N THR A 3 -1.38 24.16 -13.83
CA THR A 3 -1.64 23.48 -13.24
C THR A 3 -1.50 23.08 -12.47
N PRO A 4 -1.72 22.90 -12.11
CA PRO A 4 -1.51 22.54 -11.12
C PRO A 4 -1.29 21.51 -10.56
N THR A 5 -0.92 21.39 -10.53
CA THR A 5 -0.83 20.65 -10.04
C THR A 5 -0.98 20.24 -9.36
N LYS A 6 -0.85 19.92 -9.16
CA LYS A 6 -1.07 19.49 -8.48
C LYS A 6 -0.87 19.17 -7.42
N THR A 7 -0.96 19.64 -7.00
CA THR A 7 -0.92 19.42 -5.60
C THR A 7 -1.91 18.41 -5.17
N PRO A 8 -1.46 17.27 -4.64
CA PRO A 8 -2.40 16.33 -4.13
C PRO A 8 -3.19 17.00 -3.02
N GLN A 9 -4.46 16.92 -3.11
CA GLN A 9 -5.28 17.45 -2.06
C GLN A 9 -5.58 16.36 -1.08
N ALA A 10 -5.52 16.70 0.18
CA ALA A 10 -5.83 15.75 1.22
C ALA A 10 -7.19 15.13 0.95
N GLY A 11 -7.27 13.84 1.08
CA GLY A 11 -8.51 13.11 0.88
C GLY A 11 -8.86 12.84 -0.56
N LYS A 12 -8.01 13.24 -1.49
CA LYS A 12 -8.26 13.02 -2.89
C LYS A 12 -7.27 12.05 -3.46
N GLY A 13 -7.79 11.02 -4.05
CA GLY A 13 -6.98 9.98 -4.61
C GLY A 13 -6.30 9.13 -3.55
N PRO A 14 -5.91 7.94 -3.90
CA PRO A 14 -5.25 7.04 -2.95
C PRO A 14 -3.79 7.38 -2.79
N VAL A 15 -3.23 6.94 -1.66
CA VAL A 15 -1.79 6.90 -1.47
C VAL A 15 -1.28 5.70 -2.25
N ILE A 16 -0.39 5.94 -3.19
CA ILE A 16 0.12 4.89 -4.07
C ILE A 16 1.35 4.25 -3.44
N VAL A 17 1.31 2.92 -3.34
CA VAL A 17 2.46 2.13 -2.91
C VAL A 17 2.82 1.20 -4.05
N THR A 18 4.04 1.33 -4.57
CA THR A 18 4.50 0.52 -5.69
C THR A 18 5.38 -0.61 -5.18
N ILE A 19 5.13 -1.82 -5.66
CA ILE A 19 5.89 -3.01 -5.30
C ILE A 19 6.66 -3.46 -6.54
N TYR A 20 7.97 -3.54 -6.43
CA TYR A 20 8.83 -3.96 -7.54
C TYR A 20 10.04 -4.70 -6.98
N SER A 21 11.03 -4.98 -7.82
CA SER A 21 12.22 -5.70 -7.37
C SER A 21 13.47 -5.08 -7.92
N ILE A 22 14.54 -5.14 -7.12
CA ILE A 22 15.89 -4.76 -7.52
C ILE A 22 16.81 -5.85 -7.00
N ASP A 23 17.63 -6.42 -7.89
CA ASP A 23 18.64 -7.43 -7.52
C ASP A 23 18.05 -8.57 -6.68
N ASN A 24 16.92 -9.09 -7.12
CA ASN A 24 16.23 -10.22 -6.48
C ASN A 24 15.72 -9.91 -5.09
N ALA A 25 15.53 -8.63 -4.77
CA ALA A 25 14.93 -8.20 -3.52
C ALA A 25 13.68 -7.41 -3.80
N ILE A 26 12.66 -7.61 -2.96
CA ILE A 26 11.42 -6.84 -3.06
C ILE A 26 11.70 -5.42 -2.60
N VAL A 27 11.18 -4.45 -3.34
CA VAL A 27 11.22 -3.04 -2.96
C VAL A 27 9.79 -2.55 -2.86
N VAL A 28 9.48 -1.87 -1.79
CA VAL A 28 8.16 -1.25 -1.58
C VAL A 28 8.40 0.26 -1.46
N ASP A 29 7.75 1.03 -2.30
CA ASP A 29 7.95 2.47 -2.36
C ASP A 29 6.62 3.20 -2.28
N PRO A 30 6.37 3.96 -1.22
CA PRO A 30 7.26 4.20 -0.09
C PRO A 30 7.29 3.01 0.88
N PRO A 31 8.40 2.82 1.62
CA PRO A 31 8.49 1.72 2.59
C PRO A 31 7.66 1.97 3.84
N ARG A 32 7.18 3.19 4.00
CA ARG A 32 6.29 3.58 5.08
C ARG A 32 5.21 4.45 4.48
N PHE A 33 3.98 3.95 4.45
CA PHE A 33 2.89 4.79 3.99
C PHE A 33 2.23 5.49 5.17
N GLU A 34 1.59 6.62 4.88
CA GLU A 34 0.81 7.35 5.88
C GLU A 34 -0.53 7.70 5.25
N VAL A 35 -1.59 7.45 5.99
CA VAL A 35 -2.94 7.79 5.54
C VAL A 35 -3.65 8.58 6.61
N SER A 36 -4.35 9.63 6.20
CA SER A 36 -5.12 10.45 7.12
C SER A 36 -6.47 9.80 7.40
N LYS A 37 -6.73 9.60 8.69
CA LYS A 37 -8.02 9.05 9.12
C LYS A 37 -9.13 10.07 8.89
N LYS A 38 -8.87 11.32 9.22
CA LYS A 38 -9.82 12.40 9.06
C LYS A 38 -10.20 12.60 7.59
N GLN A 39 -9.22 12.51 6.70
CA GLN A 39 -9.44 12.70 5.27
C GLN A 39 -9.95 11.44 4.58
N LYS A 40 -10.06 10.35 5.32
CA LYS A 40 -10.50 9.05 4.79
C LYS A 40 -9.63 8.59 3.64
N GLU A 41 -8.33 8.84 3.74
CA GLU A 41 -7.39 8.39 2.73
C GLU A 41 -7.28 6.88 2.71
N GLU A 42 -6.98 6.34 1.55
CA GLU A 42 -6.81 4.90 1.39
C GLU A 42 -5.53 4.63 0.61
N VAL A 43 -5.11 3.38 0.60
CA VAL A 43 -3.91 2.96 -0.10
C VAL A 43 -4.30 2.16 -1.33
N GLN A 44 -3.53 2.33 -2.39
CA GLN A 44 -3.65 1.52 -3.59
C GLN A 44 -2.28 0.92 -3.89
N TRP A 45 -2.18 -0.40 -3.90
CA TRP A 45 -0.92 -1.07 -4.22
C TRP A 45 -0.82 -1.30 -5.72
N HIS A 46 0.33 -0.94 -6.28
CA HIS A 46 0.61 -1.10 -7.70
C HIS A 46 1.69 -2.15 -7.90
N CYS A 47 1.48 -3.03 -8.87
CA CYS A 47 2.51 -3.96 -9.28
C CYS A 47 3.44 -3.26 -10.26
N GLY A 48 4.68 -3.11 -9.86
CA GLY A 48 5.72 -2.53 -10.70
C GLY A 48 6.66 -3.57 -11.30
N LEU A 49 6.33 -4.86 -11.16
CA LEU A 49 7.14 -5.91 -11.74
C LEU A 49 6.91 -5.99 -13.25
N LYS A 50 7.93 -6.41 -13.95
CA LYS A 50 7.81 -6.63 -15.39
C LYS A 50 7.27 -8.03 -15.64
N HIS A 51 6.13 -8.08 -16.29
CA HIS A 51 5.50 -9.34 -16.68
C HIS A 51 5.25 -9.33 -18.18
N THR A 52 5.33 -10.49 -18.80
CA THR A 52 4.92 -10.62 -20.18
C THR A 52 3.42 -10.39 -20.30
N THR A 53 2.68 -11.00 -19.38
CA THR A 53 1.25 -10.77 -19.26
C THR A 53 0.99 -10.37 -17.82
N HIS A 54 0.23 -9.32 -17.65
CA HIS A 54 -0.03 -8.83 -16.31
C HIS A 54 -1.17 -9.62 -15.69
N ASP A 55 -0.87 -10.33 -14.62
CA ASP A 55 -1.88 -11.05 -13.84
C ASP A 55 -2.13 -10.25 -12.56
N PRO A 56 -3.28 -9.57 -12.46
CA PRO A 56 -3.55 -8.73 -11.28
C PRO A 56 -3.60 -9.52 -9.97
N ASN A 57 -3.83 -10.83 -10.05
CA ASN A 57 -3.88 -11.66 -8.83
C ASN A 57 -2.57 -12.37 -8.54
N GLY A 58 -1.58 -12.28 -9.42
CA GLY A 58 -0.35 -13.04 -9.31
C GLY A 58 0.90 -12.22 -9.05
N CYS A 59 0.79 -10.91 -8.94
CA CYS A 59 1.97 -10.06 -8.81
C CYS A 59 2.55 -10.10 -7.40
N PHE A 60 1.72 -9.87 -6.40
CA PHE A 60 2.19 -9.77 -5.03
C PHE A 60 1.08 -10.19 -4.08
N HIS A 61 1.48 -10.40 -2.82
CA HIS A 61 0.55 -10.61 -1.73
C HIS A 61 1.00 -9.71 -0.58
N ALA A 62 0.19 -8.72 -0.26
CA ALA A 62 0.45 -7.82 0.87
C ALA A 62 -0.55 -8.17 1.97
N HIS A 63 -0.04 -8.45 3.19
CA HIS A 63 -0.94 -8.86 4.27
C HIS A 63 -0.45 -8.35 5.61
N PHE A 64 -1.43 -7.99 6.45
CA PHE A 64 -1.18 -7.58 7.82
C PHE A 64 -1.47 -8.79 8.71
N ASP A 65 -0.44 -9.40 9.29
CA ASP A 65 -0.60 -10.65 10.02
C ASP A 65 -1.22 -10.47 11.39
N GLN A 66 -0.99 -9.33 12.02
CA GLN A 66 -1.52 -9.08 13.35
C GLN A 66 -2.75 -8.20 13.30
N ASP A 67 -2.55 -6.92 13.12
CA ASP A 67 -3.64 -5.98 13.07
C ASP A 67 -3.49 -5.11 11.84
N SER A 68 -4.60 -4.88 11.17
CA SER A 68 -4.62 -4.04 9.99
C SER A 68 -5.29 -2.71 10.33
N PRO A 69 -4.80 -1.60 9.78
CA PRO A 69 -5.51 -0.32 9.94
C PRO A 69 -6.76 -0.24 9.08
N PHE A 70 -6.97 -1.21 8.21
CA PHE A 70 -8.10 -1.24 7.28
C PHE A 70 -9.08 -2.33 7.67
N ALA A 71 -10.24 -2.37 6.99
CA ALA A 71 -11.23 -3.40 7.26
C ALA A 71 -10.74 -4.80 6.89
N ARG A 72 -9.86 -4.90 5.89
CA ARG A 72 -9.29 -6.17 5.45
C ARG A 72 -7.83 -6.24 5.81
N LYS A 73 -7.30 -7.47 5.83
CA LYS A 73 -5.90 -7.73 6.16
C LYS A 73 -5.06 -8.17 4.97
N GLU A 74 -5.68 -8.53 3.84
CA GLU A 74 -4.97 -9.06 2.68
C GLU A 74 -5.33 -8.30 1.42
N PHE A 75 -4.31 -8.04 0.61
CA PHE A 75 -4.46 -7.31 -0.65
C PHE A 75 -3.54 -7.96 -1.66
N LYS A 76 -4.11 -8.43 -2.78
CA LYS A 76 -3.37 -9.23 -3.76
C LYS A 76 -3.44 -8.68 -5.17
N LYS A 77 -4.32 -7.72 -5.43
CA LYS A 77 -4.56 -7.28 -6.79
C LYS A 77 -3.85 -5.98 -7.10
N HIS A 78 -3.30 -5.91 -8.31
CA HIS A 78 -2.77 -4.67 -8.84
C HIS A 78 -3.87 -3.60 -8.81
N LYS A 79 -3.53 -2.45 -8.25
CA LYS A 79 -4.43 -1.30 -8.11
C LYS A 79 -5.62 -1.55 -7.19
N GLU A 80 -5.53 -2.55 -6.33
CA GLU A 80 -6.57 -2.79 -5.34
C GLU A 80 -6.54 -1.70 -4.28
N LEU A 81 -7.73 -1.21 -3.93
CA LEU A 81 -7.88 -0.16 -2.92
C LEU A 81 -8.17 -0.78 -1.56
N THR A 82 -7.61 -0.20 -0.52
CA THR A 82 -7.83 -0.68 0.84
C THR A 82 -9.15 -0.22 1.43
N GLY A 83 -9.70 0.87 0.90
CA GLY A 83 -10.72 1.62 1.61
C GLY A 83 -10.09 2.48 2.70
N PRO A 84 -10.87 3.33 3.34
CA PRO A 84 -10.34 4.19 4.40
C PRO A 84 -9.95 3.37 5.63
N SER A 85 -9.15 3.97 6.51
CA SER A 85 -8.79 3.31 7.76
C SER A 85 -10.06 3.05 8.59
N LYS A 86 -10.05 1.90 9.30
CA LYS A 86 -11.20 1.52 10.10
C LYS A 86 -11.33 2.43 11.33
N GLU A 87 -12.53 2.46 11.91
CA GLU A 87 -12.81 3.31 13.06
C GLU A 87 -11.86 3.08 14.21
N THR A 88 -11.50 1.83 14.43
CA THR A 88 -10.65 1.45 15.55
C THR A 88 -9.15 1.59 15.25
N ALA A 89 -8.80 2.05 14.06
CA ALA A 89 -7.39 2.27 13.74
C ALA A 89 -6.80 3.33 14.66
N VAL A 90 -5.60 3.05 15.18
CA VAL A 90 -4.96 3.90 16.17
C VAL A 90 -4.02 4.88 15.48
N ILE A 91 -4.26 6.17 15.69
CA ILE A 91 -3.42 7.22 15.12
C ILE A 91 -2.03 7.14 15.76
N GLY A 92 -1.00 7.15 14.91
CA GLY A 92 0.39 7.10 15.33
C GLY A 92 0.95 5.70 15.51
N LYS A 93 0.11 4.67 15.49
CA LYS A 93 0.57 3.30 15.61
C LYS A 93 1.18 2.85 14.29
N GLU A 94 2.27 2.08 14.37
CA GLU A 94 2.86 1.46 13.20
C GLU A 94 2.21 0.10 12.97
N TYR A 95 1.66 -0.07 11.79
CA TYR A 95 1.05 -1.33 11.38
C TYR A 95 2.00 -2.01 10.42
N LYS A 96 2.62 -3.09 10.86
CA LYS A 96 3.54 -3.84 10.03
C LYS A 96 2.77 -4.76 9.11
N TYR A 97 3.18 -4.83 7.84
CA TYR A 97 2.63 -5.79 6.92
C TYR A 97 3.76 -6.48 6.18
N THR A 98 3.43 -7.58 5.51
CA THR A 98 4.40 -8.37 4.78
C THR A 98 4.03 -8.36 3.32
N VAL A 99 5.03 -8.16 2.46
CA VAL A 99 4.87 -8.27 1.02
C VAL A 99 5.60 -9.51 0.57
N GLU A 100 4.90 -10.39 -0.15
CA GLU A 100 5.44 -11.63 -0.66
C GLU A 100 5.33 -11.66 -2.18
N ILE A 101 6.38 -12.14 -2.82
CA ILE A 101 6.41 -12.42 -4.25
C ILE A 101 7.12 -13.75 -4.38
N ASP A 102 6.57 -14.65 -5.19
CA ASP A 102 7.17 -15.96 -5.41
C ASP A 102 8.61 -15.82 -5.87
N GLY A 103 9.51 -16.53 -5.20
CA GLY A 103 10.92 -16.52 -5.56
C GLY A 103 11.72 -15.41 -4.91
N TYR A 104 11.11 -14.58 -4.08
CA TYR A 104 11.80 -13.48 -3.40
C TYR A 104 11.68 -13.59 -1.89
N PRO A 105 12.70 -13.17 -1.14
CA PRO A 105 12.53 -13.06 0.31
C PRO A 105 11.44 -12.05 0.64
N PRO A 106 10.59 -12.32 1.62
CA PRO A 106 9.53 -11.37 1.98
C PRO A 106 10.10 -10.11 2.60
N LEU A 107 9.31 -9.03 2.53
CA LEU A 107 9.68 -7.73 3.08
C LEU A 107 8.57 -7.27 4.00
N ASP A 108 8.94 -6.63 5.12
CA ASP A 108 7.98 -6.16 6.12
C ASP A 108 7.95 -4.64 6.20
N PRO A 109 7.21 -3.97 5.33
CA PRO A 109 7.07 -2.52 5.43
C PRO A 109 6.06 -2.12 6.50
N ILE A 110 5.85 -0.82 6.65
CA ILE A 110 5.03 -0.27 7.73
C ILE A 110 4.01 0.70 7.15
N GLY A 111 2.81 0.69 7.73
CA GLY A 111 1.82 1.72 7.48
C GLY A 111 1.45 2.43 8.77
N VAL A 112 1.16 3.72 8.65
CA VAL A 112 0.78 4.54 9.80
C VAL A 112 -0.50 5.30 9.47
N VAL A 113 -1.39 5.37 10.45
CA VAL A 113 -2.58 6.18 10.35
C VAL A 113 -2.30 7.49 11.08
N LYS A 114 -2.52 8.61 10.39
CA LYS A 114 -2.38 9.93 10.99
C LYS A 114 -3.73 10.62 11.05
N ALA A 115 -3.77 11.69 11.80
CA ALA A 115 -5.00 12.45 11.98
C ALA A 115 -5.52 13.03 10.66
#